data_431b08dcf4bacba6a954b0695a8dfba7
#
_entry.id   431b08dcf4bacba6a954b0695a8dfba7
#
_cell.length_a   1.000
_cell.length_b   1.000
_cell.length_c   1.000
_cell.angle_alpha   90.00
_cell.angle_beta   90.00
_cell.angle_gamma   90.00
#
_symmetry.space_group_name_H-M   'P 1'
#
loop_
_entity.id
_entity.type
_entity.pdbx_description
1 polymer ?
#
loop_
_entity_poly.entity_id
_entity_poly.type
_entity_poly.pdbx_seq_one_letter_code
_entity_poly.pdbx_strand_id
1 'polypeptide(L)'
;MDSYEYKYGFTTEIESDAVQKGLNEEIIRLISAKKNEPGWMLEYRLKAYKHWLTLEEPTWAQVSYPKINFQDIVYYSAPKQKAEAEQPKSLDELDPELLKTFEKLGIPLSEQKRISGIAVDVVFDSVSIGTTHTEELEKVGVIFCSISEALHKHPELVKKHFGTVVPYTDNYYAALNAAVFTDGSFCYIPKGVRCPIDLSTYFRINAKETGQFERTLLVCEEGGYVNYLEGCTAPQRDENQLHAAVVELVAFDDAEIKYSTVQNWYTGDKEGRGGIYNFVTKRGKAIGKRSKISWTQVESGSAITWKYPSCILQGDNSEGAFYSVALTHDKMQADTGTKMIHIGKNTKSTIISKGISTGNSSNVYRGQVKILPSAENARNYSQCDSMLVGDQCSASTYPYIEVKNKTATLEHEATTSRISEDQIFYLQSRGLDMEKSISMLVNGFCKEVFKELPLEFSVEAVKLIEMKLENSVG
;
A
#
# COMPACT_ATOMS: atom_id res chain seq x y z
N MET A 1 19.62 -28.71 -4.04
CA MET A 1 19.48 -27.25 -4.00
C MET A 1 18.16 -26.95 -4.68
N ASP A 2 17.08 -26.91 -3.89
CA ASP A 2 15.78 -26.56 -4.43
C ASP A 2 15.80 -25.03 -4.64
N SER A 3 15.69 -24.62 -5.90
CA SER A 3 15.57 -23.19 -6.24
C SER A 3 14.33 -22.65 -5.54
N TYR A 4 14.48 -21.57 -4.76
CA TYR A 4 13.36 -20.84 -4.19
C TYR A 4 12.39 -20.47 -5.31
N GLU A 5 11.23 -21.12 -5.32
CA GLU A 5 10.15 -20.79 -6.25
C GLU A 5 9.25 -19.76 -5.58
N TYR A 6 9.12 -18.57 -6.19
CA TYR A 6 8.25 -17.52 -5.67
C TYR A 6 6.81 -18.06 -5.55
N LYS A 7 6.34 -18.28 -4.31
CA LYS A 7 5.06 -18.91 -3.99
C LYS A 7 3.86 -18.31 -4.75
N TYR A 8 3.91 -17.02 -5.06
CA TYR A 8 2.84 -16.28 -5.75
C TYR A 8 3.10 -16.12 -7.25
N GLY A 9 4.13 -16.78 -7.79
CA GLY A 9 4.56 -16.66 -9.19
C GLY A 9 3.65 -17.33 -10.23
N PHE A 10 2.60 -18.04 -9.79
CA PHE A 10 1.64 -18.68 -10.68
C PHE A 10 0.71 -17.66 -11.37
N THR A 11 0.22 -18.00 -12.55
CA THR A 11 -0.85 -17.28 -13.26
C THR A 11 -2.14 -18.06 -13.19
N THR A 12 -3.27 -17.35 -13.14
CA THR A 12 -4.60 -17.94 -13.22
C THR A 12 -5.03 -17.91 -14.68
N GLU A 13 -5.36 -19.07 -15.27
CA GLU A 13 -5.81 -19.19 -16.66
C GLU A 13 -7.29 -18.82 -16.77
N ILE A 14 -7.58 -17.53 -16.91
CA ILE A 14 -8.91 -16.99 -17.10
C ILE A 14 -8.93 -16.10 -18.33
N GLU A 15 -9.93 -16.29 -19.21
CA GLU A 15 -10.15 -15.35 -20.31
C GLU A 15 -10.48 -13.96 -19.77
N SER A 16 -9.75 -12.95 -20.23
CA SER A 16 -9.97 -11.56 -19.83
C SER A 16 -10.50 -10.71 -20.97
N ASP A 17 -11.34 -9.74 -20.63
CA ASP A 17 -11.76 -8.63 -21.49
C ASP A 17 -10.82 -7.46 -21.20
N ALA A 18 -9.88 -7.22 -22.11
CA ALA A 18 -8.90 -6.14 -21.99
C ALA A 18 -9.16 -5.06 -23.04
N VAL A 19 -8.90 -3.80 -22.67
CA VAL A 19 -8.91 -2.69 -23.64
C VAL A 19 -7.61 -2.70 -24.44
N GLN A 20 -7.58 -1.95 -25.54
CA GLN A 20 -6.35 -1.77 -26.33
C GLN A 20 -5.26 -1.07 -25.49
N LYS A 21 -4.00 -1.36 -25.84
CA LYS A 21 -2.85 -0.64 -25.26
C LYS A 21 -2.91 0.85 -25.58
N GLY A 22 -2.34 1.62 -24.70
CA GLY A 22 -2.14 3.06 -24.88
C GLY A 22 -3.03 3.92 -23.98
N LEU A 23 -2.59 5.15 -23.80
CA LEU A 23 -3.23 6.15 -22.95
C LEU A 23 -3.68 7.34 -23.80
N ASN A 24 -4.99 7.49 -23.94
CA ASN A 24 -5.63 8.61 -24.62
C ASN A 24 -7.05 8.84 -24.07
N GLU A 25 -7.73 9.89 -24.52
CA GLU A 25 -9.10 10.21 -24.08
C GLU A 25 -10.10 9.09 -24.39
N GLU A 26 -9.94 8.37 -25.49
CA GLU A 26 -10.85 7.28 -25.90
C GLU A 26 -10.80 6.12 -24.90
N ILE A 27 -9.59 5.72 -24.50
CA ILE A 27 -9.39 4.68 -23.47
C ILE A 27 -10.00 5.11 -22.14
N ILE A 28 -9.83 6.36 -21.72
CA ILE A 28 -10.42 6.88 -20.48
C ILE A 28 -11.95 6.85 -20.55
N ARG A 29 -12.55 7.26 -21.66
CA ARG A 29 -13.99 7.18 -21.87
C ARG A 29 -14.49 5.73 -21.89
N LEU A 30 -13.70 4.82 -22.48
CA LEU A 30 -14.02 3.40 -22.51
C LEU A 30 -13.99 2.77 -21.11
N ILE A 31 -12.98 3.09 -20.27
CA ILE A 31 -12.93 2.66 -18.86
C ILE A 31 -14.18 3.14 -18.12
N SER A 32 -14.50 4.42 -18.23
CA SER A 32 -15.68 5.01 -17.57
C SER A 32 -16.99 4.38 -18.05
N ALA A 33 -17.11 4.10 -19.35
CA ALA A 33 -18.28 3.44 -19.93
C ALA A 33 -18.40 1.99 -19.46
N LYS A 34 -17.31 1.21 -19.42
CA LYS A 34 -17.29 -0.18 -18.91
C LYS A 34 -17.68 -0.25 -17.43
N LYS A 35 -17.34 0.76 -16.64
CA LYS A 35 -17.70 0.90 -15.23
C LYS A 35 -19.07 1.56 -15.02
N ASN A 36 -19.73 1.99 -16.09
CA ASN A 36 -21.02 2.71 -16.05
C ASN A 36 -20.98 3.90 -15.06
N GLU A 37 -19.89 4.64 -15.05
CA GLU A 37 -19.64 5.71 -14.09
C GLU A 37 -20.56 6.93 -14.30
N PRO A 38 -20.90 7.67 -13.21
CA PRO A 38 -21.64 8.92 -13.34
C PRO A 38 -20.81 9.97 -14.09
N GLY A 39 -21.47 10.86 -14.84
CA GLY A 39 -20.82 11.85 -15.72
C GLY A 39 -19.76 12.72 -15.03
N TRP A 40 -19.96 13.08 -13.76
CA TRP A 40 -18.99 13.87 -13.00
C TRP A 40 -17.65 13.12 -12.80
N MET A 41 -17.67 11.77 -12.73
CA MET A 41 -16.45 10.97 -12.61
C MET A 41 -15.68 10.97 -13.94
N LEU A 42 -16.35 10.84 -15.06
CA LEU A 42 -15.72 10.98 -16.37
C LEU A 42 -15.07 12.37 -16.55
N GLU A 43 -15.77 13.44 -16.13
CA GLU A 43 -15.20 14.79 -16.16
C GLU A 43 -13.95 14.91 -15.30
N TYR A 44 -13.95 14.30 -14.10
CA TYR A 44 -12.79 14.26 -13.21
C TYR A 44 -11.60 13.56 -13.88
N ARG A 45 -11.84 12.38 -14.47
CA ARG A 45 -10.81 11.62 -15.21
C ARG A 45 -10.19 12.41 -16.35
N LEU A 46 -11.01 13.05 -17.16
CA LEU A 46 -10.54 13.84 -18.30
C LEU A 46 -9.76 15.09 -17.86
N LYS A 47 -10.16 15.75 -16.77
CA LYS A 47 -9.39 16.85 -16.15
C LYS A 47 -8.03 16.35 -15.66
N ALA A 48 -8.01 15.21 -15.00
CA ALA A 48 -6.78 14.57 -14.51
C ALA A 48 -5.83 14.21 -15.66
N TYR A 49 -6.34 13.64 -16.73
CA TYR A 49 -5.55 13.32 -17.92
C TYR A 49 -4.95 14.56 -18.59
N LYS A 50 -5.75 15.61 -18.78
CA LYS A 50 -5.25 16.87 -19.35
C LYS A 50 -4.18 17.50 -18.48
N HIS A 51 -4.33 17.42 -17.16
CA HIS A 51 -3.30 17.88 -16.23
C HIS A 51 -2.05 17.01 -16.34
N TRP A 52 -2.19 15.67 -16.34
CA TRP A 52 -1.06 14.74 -16.49
C TRP A 52 -0.21 15.01 -17.73
N LEU A 53 -0.83 15.36 -18.87
CA LEU A 53 -0.13 15.71 -20.11
C LEU A 53 0.74 16.98 -19.98
N THR A 54 0.51 17.82 -18.97
CA THR A 54 1.31 19.01 -18.70
C THR A 54 2.49 18.75 -17.75
N LEU A 55 2.57 17.55 -17.17
CA LEU A 55 3.58 17.19 -16.20
C LEU A 55 4.72 16.42 -16.85
N GLU A 56 5.89 16.52 -16.25
CA GLU A 56 7.05 15.66 -16.54
C GLU A 56 7.19 14.59 -15.48
N GLU A 57 7.62 13.39 -15.89
CA GLU A 57 7.93 12.31 -14.96
C GLU A 57 9.05 12.77 -14.01
N PRO A 58 8.84 12.68 -12.68
CA PRO A 58 9.83 13.17 -11.74
C PRO A 58 11.09 12.29 -11.71
N THR A 59 12.25 12.92 -11.56
CA THR A 59 13.57 12.26 -11.60
C THR A 59 14.37 12.41 -10.31
N TRP A 60 13.76 12.93 -9.26
CA TRP A 60 14.47 13.25 -8.00
C TRP A 60 14.66 12.05 -7.06
N ALA A 61 13.91 10.95 -7.25
CA ALA A 61 14.09 9.76 -6.45
C ALA A 61 15.38 9.03 -6.80
N GLN A 62 15.99 8.40 -5.82
CA GLN A 62 17.21 7.61 -6.02
C GLN A 62 16.90 6.19 -6.45
N VAL A 63 16.16 6.06 -7.53
CA VAL A 63 15.87 4.81 -8.22
C VAL A 63 16.17 4.98 -9.70
N SER A 64 16.66 3.92 -10.32
CA SER A 64 17.01 3.91 -11.74
C SER A 64 16.26 2.80 -12.45
N TYR A 65 15.48 3.16 -13.46
CA TYR A 65 14.71 2.24 -14.27
C TYR A 65 14.59 2.75 -15.71
N PRO A 66 14.38 1.89 -16.70
CA PRO A 66 14.10 2.31 -18.07
C PRO A 66 12.86 3.21 -18.13
N LYS A 67 12.87 4.21 -19.00
CA LYS A 67 11.71 5.09 -19.20
C LYS A 67 10.45 4.28 -19.49
N ILE A 68 9.40 4.52 -18.74
CA ILE A 68 8.12 3.83 -18.92
C ILE A 68 7.46 4.31 -20.21
N ASN A 69 7.10 3.35 -21.09
CA ASN A 69 6.29 3.63 -22.26
C ASN A 69 4.80 3.47 -21.91
N PHE A 70 4.15 4.55 -21.56
CA PHE A 70 2.72 4.56 -21.19
C PHE A 70 1.80 4.16 -22.36
N GLN A 71 2.30 4.08 -23.60
CA GLN A 71 1.53 3.61 -24.75
C GLN A 71 1.57 2.08 -24.92
N ASP A 72 2.43 1.37 -24.20
CA ASP A 72 2.51 -0.10 -24.20
C ASP A 72 1.75 -0.75 -23.04
N ILE A 73 1.07 0.03 -22.21
CA ILE A 73 0.32 -0.45 -21.04
C ILE A 73 -1.15 -0.66 -21.40
N VAL A 74 -1.71 -1.77 -20.93
CA VAL A 74 -3.17 -2.03 -20.91
C VAL A 74 -3.72 -1.46 -19.60
N TYR A 75 -4.66 -0.51 -19.70
CA TYR A 75 -5.20 0.23 -18.56
C TYR A 75 -6.47 -0.38 -17.94
N TYR A 76 -7.05 -1.37 -18.56
CA TYR A 76 -8.19 -2.11 -18.04
C TYR A 76 -8.16 -3.54 -18.52
N SER A 77 -8.27 -4.48 -17.58
CA SER A 77 -8.45 -5.90 -17.84
C SER A 77 -9.37 -6.47 -16.76
N ALA A 78 -10.37 -7.21 -17.16
CA ALA A 78 -11.31 -7.89 -16.26
C ALA A 78 -11.52 -9.33 -16.69
N PRO A 79 -11.74 -10.28 -15.77
CA PRO A 79 -12.20 -11.61 -16.13
C PRO A 79 -13.46 -11.53 -16.98
N LYS A 80 -13.54 -12.31 -18.08
CA LYS A 80 -14.78 -12.37 -18.86
C LYS A 80 -15.86 -12.99 -18.00
N GLN A 81 -16.87 -12.20 -17.66
CA GLN A 81 -18.10 -12.72 -17.04
C GLN A 81 -18.85 -13.57 -18.06
N LYS A 82 -19.28 -14.77 -17.66
CA LYS A 82 -20.26 -15.53 -18.41
C LYS A 82 -21.54 -14.70 -18.45
N ALA A 83 -22.09 -14.48 -19.65
CA ALA A 83 -23.23 -13.60 -19.89
C ALA A 83 -24.35 -13.79 -18.84
N GLU A 84 -24.84 -12.67 -18.27
CA GLU A 84 -26.07 -12.55 -17.44
C GLU A 84 -26.12 -13.30 -16.10
N ALA A 85 -25.01 -13.67 -15.48
CA ALA A 85 -25.04 -14.01 -14.07
C ALA A 85 -25.06 -12.73 -13.23
N GLU A 86 -26.04 -12.58 -12.33
CA GLU A 86 -26.02 -11.60 -11.25
C GLU A 86 -24.62 -11.59 -10.59
N GLN A 87 -24.14 -10.43 -10.18
CA GLN A 87 -22.88 -10.37 -9.42
C GLN A 87 -22.95 -11.41 -8.29
N PRO A 88 -21.91 -12.24 -8.12
CA PRO A 88 -21.95 -13.32 -7.14
C PRO A 88 -22.25 -12.73 -5.76
N LYS A 89 -23.33 -13.20 -5.13
CA LYS A 89 -23.76 -12.74 -3.81
C LYS A 89 -22.88 -13.30 -2.68
N SER A 90 -22.09 -14.32 -3.02
CA SER A 90 -21.11 -14.92 -2.11
C SER A 90 -19.86 -15.33 -2.88
N LEU A 91 -18.73 -15.43 -2.17
CA LEU A 91 -17.47 -15.91 -2.75
C LEU A 91 -17.55 -17.37 -3.23
N ASP A 92 -18.50 -18.14 -2.72
CA ASP A 92 -18.73 -19.55 -3.11
C ASP A 92 -19.34 -19.71 -4.51
N GLU A 93 -19.89 -18.61 -5.07
CA GLU A 93 -20.47 -18.55 -6.42
C GLU A 93 -19.44 -18.16 -7.51
N LEU A 94 -18.19 -17.92 -7.09
CA LEU A 94 -17.10 -17.53 -7.99
C LEU A 94 -16.66 -18.69 -8.91
N ASP A 95 -16.02 -18.33 -10.03
CA ASP A 95 -15.37 -19.30 -10.90
C ASP A 95 -14.41 -20.20 -10.12
N PRO A 96 -14.47 -21.54 -10.28
CA PRO A 96 -13.62 -22.48 -9.54
C PRO A 96 -12.12 -22.24 -9.69
N GLU A 97 -11.65 -21.69 -10.79
CA GLU A 97 -10.24 -21.34 -10.99
C GLU A 97 -9.83 -20.10 -10.17
N LEU A 98 -10.76 -19.14 -10.01
CA LEU A 98 -10.56 -18.01 -9.09
C LEU A 98 -10.53 -18.49 -7.64
N LEU A 99 -11.43 -19.37 -7.23
CA LEU A 99 -11.43 -19.95 -5.87
C LEU A 99 -10.12 -20.67 -5.57
N LYS A 100 -9.63 -21.51 -6.47
CA LYS A 100 -8.32 -22.17 -6.35
C LYS A 100 -7.17 -21.17 -6.26
N THR A 101 -7.27 -20.07 -7.00
CA THR A 101 -6.27 -18.98 -6.93
C THR A 101 -6.22 -18.39 -5.53
N PHE A 102 -7.38 -18.10 -4.94
CA PHE A 102 -7.48 -17.54 -3.60
C PHE A 102 -6.99 -18.50 -2.51
N GLU A 103 -7.31 -19.79 -2.64
CA GLU A 103 -6.79 -20.84 -1.74
C GLU A 103 -5.26 -20.88 -1.79
N LYS A 104 -4.65 -20.88 -2.99
CA LYS A 104 -3.19 -20.83 -3.16
C LYS A 104 -2.57 -19.58 -2.56
N LEU A 105 -3.26 -18.45 -2.64
CA LEU A 105 -2.82 -17.18 -2.05
C LEU A 105 -2.99 -17.15 -0.52
N GLY A 106 -3.70 -18.15 0.05
CA GLY A 106 -3.99 -18.19 1.48
C GLY A 106 -5.07 -17.18 1.90
N ILE A 107 -5.86 -16.66 0.95
CA ILE A 107 -6.96 -15.73 1.23
C ILE A 107 -8.11 -16.50 1.87
N PRO A 108 -8.63 -16.09 3.02
CA PRO A 108 -9.66 -16.82 3.74
C PRO A 108 -11.04 -16.67 3.11
N LEU A 109 -11.38 -17.51 2.14
CA LEU A 109 -12.65 -17.47 1.43
C LEU A 109 -13.73 -18.40 2.01
N SER A 110 -13.36 -19.42 2.79
CA SER A 110 -14.30 -20.42 3.30
C SER A 110 -15.01 -19.98 4.60
N GLU A 111 -16.22 -20.52 4.86
CA GLU A 111 -16.96 -20.28 6.11
C GLU A 111 -16.19 -20.60 7.38
N GLN A 112 -15.26 -21.55 7.33
CA GLN A 112 -14.38 -21.88 8.47
C GLN A 112 -13.43 -20.73 8.82
N LYS A 113 -13.16 -19.82 7.90
CA LYS A 113 -12.32 -18.63 8.10
C LYS A 113 -13.14 -17.36 8.38
N ARG A 114 -14.47 -17.39 8.27
CA ARG A 114 -15.38 -16.37 8.83
C ARG A 114 -15.20 -16.21 10.34
N ILE A 115 -14.66 -17.23 11.01
CA ILE A 115 -14.31 -17.21 12.44
C ILE A 115 -13.12 -16.26 12.73
N SER A 116 -12.36 -15.85 11.70
CA SER A 116 -11.18 -14.96 11.88
C SER A 116 -11.53 -13.50 12.22
N GLY A 117 -12.81 -13.10 12.10
CA GLY A 117 -13.22 -11.73 12.41
C GLY A 117 -12.65 -10.65 11.46
N ILE A 118 -12.39 -11.01 10.19
CA ILE A 118 -11.88 -10.10 9.16
C ILE A 118 -12.83 -10.10 7.98
N ALA A 119 -13.31 -8.92 7.57
CA ALA A 119 -14.01 -8.74 6.29
C ALA A 119 -13.00 -8.54 5.17
N VAL A 120 -13.15 -9.28 4.09
CA VAL A 120 -12.21 -9.27 2.95
C VAL A 120 -12.93 -8.84 1.68
N ASP A 121 -12.35 -7.85 0.98
CA ASP A 121 -12.66 -7.51 -0.41
C ASP A 121 -11.51 -7.97 -1.30
N VAL A 122 -11.80 -8.53 -2.47
CA VAL A 122 -10.78 -9.06 -3.36
C VAL A 122 -10.86 -8.38 -4.71
N VAL A 123 -9.78 -7.72 -5.09
CA VAL A 123 -9.62 -7.04 -6.39
C VAL A 123 -8.67 -7.85 -7.27
N PHE A 124 -9.17 -8.29 -8.42
CA PHE A 124 -8.44 -9.06 -9.41
C PHE A 124 -8.33 -8.25 -10.70
N ASP A 125 -7.10 -7.89 -11.08
CA ASP A 125 -6.82 -6.93 -12.15
C ASP A 125 -7.62 -5.61 -11.95
N SER A 126 -8.63 -5.36 -12.77
CA SER A 126 -9.37 -4.09 -12.79
C SER A 126 -10.74 -4.12 -12.12
N VAL A 127 -11.10 -5.20 -11.44
CA VAL A 127 -12.45 -5.35 -10.85
C VAL A 127 -12.42 -6.01 -9.47
N SER A 128 -13.28 -5.53 -8.57
CA SER A 128 -13.61 -6.26 -7.35
C SER A 128 -14.51 -7.45 -7.69
N ILE A 129 -14.21 -8.61 -7.13
CA ILE A 129 -14.91 -9.86 -7.40
C ILE A 129 -15.75 -10.35 -6.22
N GLY A 130 -15.67 -9.69 -5.08
CA GLY A 130 -16.58 -9.96 -3.97
C GLY A 130 -16.08 -9.47 -2.62
N THR A 131 -17.03 -9.13 -1.74
CA THR A 131 -16.79 -8.65 -0.38
C THR A 131 -17.49 -9.57 0.63
N THR A 132 -16.81 -9.92 1.72
CA THR A 132 -17.36 -10.76 2.80
C THR A 132 -17.93 -9.93 3.94
N HIS A 133 -18.74 -10.54 4.81
CA HIS A 133 -19.32 -9.92 6.02
C HIS A 133 -20.17 -8.65 5.80
N THR A 134 -20.67 -8.43 4.60
CA THR A 134 -21.44 -7.22 4.24
C THR A 134 -22.65 -7.01 5.16
N GLU A 135 -23.42 -8.05 5.47
CA GLU A 135 -24.60 -7.96 6.35
C GLU A 135 -24.25 -7.56 7.79
N GLU A 136 -23.09 -8.01 8.30
CA GLU A 136 -22.63 -7.68 9.66
C GLU A 136 -22.24 -6.22 9.75
N LEU A 137 -21.54 -5.71 8.75
CA LEU A 137 -21.13 -4.31 8.65
C LEU A 137 -22.31 -3.37 8.44
N GLU A 138 -23.29 -3.76 7.59
CA GLU A 138 -24.51 -3.00 7.34
C GLU A 138 -25.36 -2.81 8.61
N LYS A 139 -25.42 -3.80 9.52
CA LYS A 139 -26.16 -3.70 10.80
C LYS A 139 -25.66 -2.53 11.68
N VAL A 140 -24.40 -2.18 11.57
CA VAL A 140 -23.81 -1.04 12.30
C VAL A 140 -23.63 0.20 11.43
N GLY A 141 -24.09 0.14 10.17
CA GLY A 141 -24.03 1.23 9.21
C GLY A 141 -22.65 1.47 8.59
N VAL A 142 -21.71 0.54 8.76
CA VAL A 142 -20.40 0.58 8.09
C VAL A 142 -20.58 0.21 6.63
N ILE A 143 -20.01 1.02 5.73
CA ILE A 143 -19.97 0.72 4.30
C ILE A 143 -18.55 0.24 3.98
N PHE A 144 -18.45 -0.95 3.42
CA PHE A 144 -17.21 -1.51 2.90
C PHE A 144 -17.51 -2.24 1.60
N CYS A 145 -17.06 -1.68 0.49
CA CYS A 145 -17.31 -2.19 -0.85
C CYS A 145 -16.25 -1.65 -1.82
N SER A 146 -16.30 -2.09 -3.08
CA SER A 146 -15.46 -1.50 -4.11
C SER A 146 -15.80 -0.03 -4.36
N ILE A 147 -14.81 0.76 -4.81
CA ILE A 147 -15.06 2.16 -5.20
C ILE A 147 -16.06 2.25 -6.37
N SER A 148 -16.05 1.28 -7.28
CA SER A 148 -17.01 1.20 -8.38
C SER A 148 -18.44 1.02 -7.87
N GLU A 149 -18.66 0.13 -6.91
CA GLU A 149 -19.96 -0.06 -6.28
C GLU A 149 -20.39 1.21 -5.50
N ALA A 150 -19.48 1.82 -4.76
CA ALA A 150 -19.74 3.05 -4.01
C ALA A 150 -20.17 4.22 -4.89
N LEU A 151 -19.61 4.34 -6.10
CA LEU A 151 -20.01 5.37 -7.08
C LEU A 151 -21.49 5.26 -7.48
N HIS A 152 -22.06 4.05 -7.43
CA HIS A 152 -23.47 3.81 -7.76
C HIS A 152 -24.39 3.85 -6.53
N LYS A 153 -24.01 3.20 -5.44
CA LYS A 153 -24.84 3.07 -4.24
C LYS A 153 -24.76 4.27 -3.31
N HIS A 154 -23.57 4.93 -3.26
CA HIS A 154 -23.28 6.02 -2.33
C HIS A 154 -22.63 7.25 -3.01
N PRO A 155 -23.17 7.72 -4.18
CA PRO A 155 -22.52 8.74 -5.02
C PRO A 155 -22.22 10.06 -4.28
N GLU A 156 -23.10 10.49 -3.37
CA GLU A 156 -22.93 11.75 -2.65
C GLU A 156 -21.79 11.68 -1.61
N LEU A 157 -21.63 10.52 -0.93
CA LEU A 157 -20.51 10.31 0.00
C LEU A 157 -19.19 10.28 -0.75
N VAL A 158 -19.12 9.54 -1.85
CA VAL A 158 -17.92 9.49 -2.68
C VAL A 158 -17.58 10.88 -3.21
N LYS A 159 -18.53 11.57 -3.83
CA LYS A 159 -18.33 12.92 -4.39
C LYS A 159 -17.87 13.96 -3.36
N LYS A 160 -18.34 13.83 -2.12
CA LYS A 160 -17.97 14.72 -1.01
C LYS A 160 -16.49 14.59 -0.62
N HIS A 161 -15.93 13.39 -0.66
CA HIS A 161 -14.61 13.09 -0.09
C HIS A 161 -13.54 12.73 -1.12
N PHE A 162 -13.93 12.21 -2.29
CA PHE A 162 -13.02 11.75 -3.34
C PHE A 162 -12.16 12.88 -3.88
N GLY A 163 -10.84 12.67 -3.94
CA GLY A 163 -9.89 13.67 -4.43
C GLY A 163 -9.67 14.87 -3.51
N THR A 164 -10.22 14.87 -2.28
CA THR A 164 -10.07 15.98 -1.32
C THR A 164 -8.76 15.91 -0.53
N VAL A 165 -8.17 14.74 -0.44
CA VAL A 165 -6.89 14.48 0.25
C VAL A 165 -5.76 14.28 -0.77
N VAL A 166 -6.03 13.54 -1.84
CA VAL A 166 -5.14 13.38 -2.99
C VAL A 166 -5.84 13.91 -4.25
N PRO A 167 -5.80 15.21 -4.52
CA PRO A 167 -6.31 15.75 -5.78
C PRO A 167 -5.46 15.25 -6.95
N TYR A 168 -6.00 15.25 -8.14
CA TYR A 168 -5.25 14.89 -9.35
C TYR A 168 -4.03 15.79 -9.61
N THR A 169 -3.93 16.91 -8.92
CA THR A 169 -2.79 17.84 -8.97
C THR A 169 -1.69 17.54 -7.94
N ASP A 170 -1.82 16.49 -7.12
CA ASP A 170 -0.83 16.17 -6.06
C ASP A 170 0.55 15.85 -6.64
N ASN A 171 0.61 14.94 -7.60
CA ASN A 171 1.85 14.55 -8.29
C ASN A 171 1.56 13.81 -9.60
N TYR A 172 2.62 13.51 -10.36
CA TYR A 172 2.58 12.83 -11.66
C TYR A 172 1.77 11.52 -11.66
N TYR A 173 2.06 10.61 -10.71
CA TYR A 173 1.39 9.31 -10.62
C TYR A 173 0.00 9.38 -10.02
N ALA A 174 -0.28 10.38 -9.17
CA ALA A 174 -1.64 10.66 -8.70
C ALA A 174 -2.52 11.19 -9.82
N ALA A 175 -1.98 12.03 -10.72
CA ALA A 175 -2.67 12.49 -11.91
C ALA A 175 -2.98 11.34 -12.88
N LEU A 176 -1.99 10.47 -13.13
CA LEU A 176 -2.18 9.26 -13.92
C LEU A 176 -3.26 8.35 -13.32
N ASN A 177 -3.13 8.01 -12.03
CA ASN A 177 -4.12 7.22 -11.33
C ASN A 177 -5.52 7.83 -11.44
N ALA A 178 -5.68 9.13 -11.19
CA ALA A 178 -6.96 9.81 -11.27
C ALA A 178 -7.62 9.72 -12.65
N ALA A 179 -6.82 9.63 -13.73
CA ALA A 179 -7.31 9.44 -15.09
C ALA A 179 -7.76 8.00 -15.37
N VAL A 180 -7.03 6.99 -14.85
CA VAL A 180 -7.18 5.61 -15.31
C VAL A 180 -7.48 4.59 -14.21
N PHE A 181 -7.67 4.98 -12.94
CA PHE A 181 -7.97 4.01 -11.87
C PHE A 181 -9.17 3.14 -12.27
N THR A 182 -9.09 1.86 -11.93
CA THR A 182 -10.11 0.90 -12.36
C THR A 182 -10.97 0.41 -11.22
N ASP A 183 -10.37 0.15 -10.07
CA ASP A 183 -11.11 -0.17 -8.85
C ASP A 183 -10.28 0.21 -7.60
N GLY A 184 -10.70 -0.26 -6.47
CA GLY A 184 -10.12 -0.02 -5.15
C GLY A 184 -11.22 -0.10 -4.10
N SER A 185 -10.93 0.27 -2.87
CA SER A 185 -11.89 0.13 -1.77
C SER A 185 -12.50 1.46 -1.36
N PHE A 186 -13.78 1.41 -1.04
CA PHE A 186 -14.49 2.47 -0.33
C PHE A 186 -14.88 1.97 1.05
N CYS A 187 -14.48 2.71 2.08
CA CYS A 187 -14.84 2.44 3.45
C CYS A 187 -15.39 3.71 4.12
N TYR A 188 -16.58 3.60 4.72
CA TYR A 188 -17.17 4.68 5.49
C TYR A 188 -17.60 4.17 6.86
N ILE A 189 -17.06 4.80 7.90
CA ILE A 189 -17.39 4.49 9.30
C ILE A 189 -18.28 5.62 9.82
N PRO A 190 -19.55 5.32 10.20
CA PRO A 190 -20.46 6.32 10.74
C PRO A 190 -20.01 6.87 12.09
N LYS A 191 -20.59 8.02 12.46
CA LYS A 191 -20.33 8.67 13.74
C LYS A 191 -20.55 7.72 14.93
N GLY A 192 -19.55 7.66 15.82
CA GLY A 192 -19.57 6.89 17.06
C GLY A 192 -19.45 5.37 16.87
N VAL A 193 -19.24 4.89 15.64
CA VAL A 193 -19.15 3.46 15.37
C VAL A 193 -17.69 3.01 15.42
N ARG A 194 -17.41 2.02 16.24
CA ARG A 194 -16.17 1.25 16.19
C ARG A 194 -16.43 0.04 15.30
N CYS A 195 -15.70 -0.06 14.17
CA CYS A 195 -15.86 -1.18 13.26
C CYS A 195 -15.69 -2.50 14.03
N PRO A 196 -16.67 -3.42 14.02
CA PRO A 196 -16.64 -4.60 14.88
C PRO A 196 -15.60 -5.63 14.48
N ILE A 197 -15.16 -5.60 13.22
CA ILE A 197 -14.20 -6.52 12.62
C ILE A 197 -13.16 -5.74 11.83
N ASP A 198 -11.98 -6.31 11.68
CA ASP A 198 -10.94 -5.75 10.82
C ASP A 198 -11.36 -5.86 9.35
N LEU A 199 -11.01 -4.85 8.56
CA LEU A 199 -11.29 -4.83 7.12
C LEU A 199 -10.01 -5.12 6.36
N SER A 200 -10.10 -5.89 5.27
CA SER A 200 -8.95 -6.19 4.43
C SER A 200 -9.31 -6.14 2.95
N THR A 201 -8.43 -5.58 2.14
CA THR A 201 -8.49 -5.69 0.69
C THR A 201 -7.25 -6.37 0.16
N TYR A 202 -7.46 -7.31 -0.72
CA TYR A 202 -6.39 -8.05 -1.36
C TYR A 202 -6.36 -7.76 -2.86
N PHE A 203 -5.23 -7.25 -3.35
CA PHE A 203 -5.01 -6.91 -4.75
C PHE A 203 -4.13 -7.94 -5.45
N ARG A 204 -4.59 -8.45 -6.58
CA ARG A 204 -3.87 -9.38 -7.43
C ARG A 204 -3.79 -8.90 -8.86
N ILE A 205 -2.58 -8.61 -9.35
CA ILE A 205 -2.33 -8.46 -10.78
C ILE A 205 -2.21 -9.86 -11.38
N ASN A 206 -2.88 -10.14 -12.49
CA ASN A 206 -2.79 -11.43 -13.17
C ASN A 206 -2.56 -11.30 -14.68
N ALA A 207 -3.16 -10.33 -15.35
CA ALA A 207 -3.05 -10.16 -16.79
C ALA A 207 -1.67 -9.65 -17.21
N LYS A 208 -1.22 -10.05 -18.43
CA LYS A 208 0.03 -9.56 -19.04
C LYS A 208 -0.09 -8.12 -19.49
N GLU A 209 1.05 -7.41 -19.51
CA GLU A 209 1.17 -6.05 -20.07
C GLU A 209 0.17 -5.04 -19.48
N THR A 210 -0.47 -5.39 -18.35
CA THR A 210 -1.43 -4.53 -17.65
C THR A 210 -0.73 -3.73 -16.58
N GLY A 211 -1.15 -2.46 -16.43
CA GLY A 211 -0.90 -1.69 -15.23
C GLY A 211 -2.00 -1.93 -14.20
N GLN A 212 -1.68 -1.77 -12.93
CA GLN A 212 -2.63 -1.78 -11.82
C GLN A 212 -2.78 -0.38 -11.26
N PHE A 213 -4.02 0.13 -11.27
CA PHE A 213 -4.33 1.50 -10.88
C PHE A 213 -5.49 1.50 -9.90
N GLU A 214 -5.16 1.37 -8.62
CA GLU A 214 -6.15 1.28 -7.54
C GLU A 214 -6.37 2.64 -6.90
N ARG A 215 -7.61 2.86 -6.42
CA ARG A 215 -7.92 4.06 -5.65
C ARG A 215 -8.78 3.72 -4.45
N THR A 216 -8.21 3.86 -3.26
CA THR A 216 -8.88 3.55 -1.99
C THR A 216 -9.23 4.85 -1.25
N LEU A 217 -10.47 4.92 -0.76
CA LEU A 217 -10.97 6.03 0.04
C LEU A 217 -11.57 5.52 1.35
N LEU A 218 -10.98 5.90 2.48
CA LEU A 218 -11.50 5.64 3.83
C LEU A 218 -11.94 6.93 4.50
N VAL A 219 -13.17 6.96 4.97
CA VAL A 219 -13.74 8.07 5.74
C VAL A 219 -14.19 7.57 7.10
N CYS A 220 -13.66 8.14 8.16
CA CYS A 220 -14.02 7.80 9.54
C CYS A 220 -14.61 9.03 10.22
N GLU A 221 -15.92 9.00 10.46
CA GLU A 221 -16.68 10.07 11.10
C GLU A 221 -16.37 10.18 12.61
N GLU A 222 -16.86 11.23 13.24
CA GLU A 222 -16.62 11.57 14.64
C GLU A 222 -16.75 10.35 15.58
N GLY A 223 -15.71 10.07 16.38
CA GLY A 223 -15.67 8.96 17.34
C GLY A 223 -15.60 7.57 16.71
N GLY A 224 -15.45 7.49 15.40
CA GLY A 224 -15.32 6.22 14.66
C GLY A 224 -13.94 5.57 14.84
N TYR A 225 -13.90 4.26 14.58
CA TYR A 225 -12.65 3.48 14.58
C TYR A 225 -12.67 2.44 13.46
N VAL A 226 -11.56 2.31 12.76
CA VAL A 226 -11.34 1.25 11.78
C VAL A 226 -9.88 0.79 11.78
N ASN A 227 -9.69 -0.52 11.67
CA ASN A 227 -8.44 -1.16 11.33
C ASN A 227 -8.56 -1.75 9.92
N TYR A 228 -7.74 -1.29 9.00
CA TYR A 228 -7.80 -1.66 7.59
C TYR A 228 -6.45 -2.20 7.12
N LEU A 229 -6.50 -3.29 6.38
CA LEU A 229 -5.34 -4.02 5.89
C LEU A 229 -5.36 -4.11 4.37
N GLU A 230 -4.19 -3.94 3.77
CA GLU A 230 -3.98 -4.07 2.33
C GLU A 230 -2.92 -5.13 2.06
N GLY A 231 -3.29 -6.15 1.31
CA GLY A 231 -2.38 -7.18 0.81
C GLY A 231 -2.23 -7.08 -0.71
N CYS A 232 -1.00 -7.23 -1.23
CA CYS A 232 -0.75 -7.10 -2.66
C CYS A 232 0.20 -8.18 -3.16
N THR A 233 -0.14 -8.82 -4.30
CA THR A 233 0.73 -9.78 -4.98
C THR A 233 0.63 -9.68 -6.50
N ALA A 234 1.69 -10.17 -7.19
CA ALA A 234 1.71 -10.32 -8.64
C ALA A 234 2.42 -11.62 -9.04
N PRO A 235 2.10 -12.22 -10.21
CA PRO A 235 2.81 -13.36 -10.73
C PRO A 235 4.23 -13.00 -11.18
N GLN A 236 5.07 -14.02 -11.32
CA GLN A 236 6.39 -13.90 -11.91
C GLN A 236 6.29 -13.68 -13.44
N ARG A 237 6.91 -12.61 -13.92
CA ARG A 237 6.95 -12.28 -15.36
C ARG A 237 8.29 -11.64 -15.73
N ASP A 238 8.73 -11.87 -16.98
CA ASP A 238 9.96 -11.28 -17.55
C ASP A 238 9.80 -9.81 -17.94
N GLU A 239 8.57 -9.28 -17.91
CA GLU A 239 8.23 -7.89 -18.19
C GLU A 239 8.03 -7.08 -16.90
N ASN A 240 8.32 -5.78 -16.96
CA ASN A 240 8.00 -4.88 -15.88
C ASN A 240 6.54 -4.43 -15.98
N GLN A 241 5.85 -4.39 -14.84
CA GLN A 241 4.47 -3.92 -14.75
C GLN A 241 4.37 -2.73 -13.80
N LEU A 242 3.59 -1.72 -14.19
CA LEU A 242 3.38 -0.52 -13.39
C LEU A 242 2.20 -0.72 -12.43
N HIS A 243 2.48 -0.54 -11.14
CA HIS A 243 1.47 -0.36 -10.10
C HIS A 243 1.50 1.08 -9.61
N ALA A 244 0.44 1.84 -9.88
CA ALA A 244 0.31 3.21 -9.43
C ALA A 244 -1.01 3.41 -8.68
N ALA A 245 -0.97 3.28 -7.35
CA ALA A 245 -2.14 3.36 -6.49
C ALA A 245 -2.25 4.70 -5.76
N VAL A 246 -3.48 5.05 -5.37
CA VAL A 246 -3.78 6.20 -4.53
C VAL A 246 -4.62 5.76 -3.34
N VAL A 247 -4.25 6.21 -2.13
CA VAL A 247 -5.03 6.02 -0.91
C VAL A 247 -5.29 7.36 -0.22
N GLU A 248 -6.56 7.59 0.09
CA GLU A 248 -7.04 8.79 0.78
C GLU A 248 -7.71 8.38 2.11
N LEU A 249 -7.22 8.93 3.23
CA LEU A 249 -7.83 8.76 4.55
C LEU A 249 -8.32 10.09 5.10
N VAL A 250 -9.55 10.09 5.63
CA VAL A 250 -10.16 11.25 6.28
C VAL A 250 -10.63 10.86 7.67
N ALA A 251 -10.09 11.50 8.72
CA ALA A 251 -10.46 11.27 10.10
C ALA A 251 -11.04 12.54 10.73
N PHE A 252 -12.28 12.45 11.22
CA PHE A 252 -12.98 13.55 11.90
C PHE A 252 -12.70 13.55 13.42
N ASP A 253 -13.43 14.34 14.20
CA ASP A 253 -13.20 14.49 15.64
C ASP A 253 -13.20 13.13 16.37
N ASP A 254 -12.19 12.88 17.20
CA ASP A 254 -12.03 11.63 17.97
C ASP A 254 -11.98 10.34 17.12
N ALA A 255 -11.90 10.45 15.79
CA ALA A 255 -11.82 9.29 14.91
C ALA A 255 -10.42 8.70 14.87
N GLU A 256 -10.33 7.37 14.71
CA GLU A 256 -9.06 6.65 14.59
C GLU A 256 -9.08 5.72 13.38
N ILE A 257 -8.08 5.88 12.50
CA ILE A 257 -7.83 5.01 11.35
C ILE A 257 -6.47 4.35 11.51
N LYS A 258 -6.44 3.02 11.56
CA LYS A 258 -5.22 2.23 11.40
C LYS A 258 -5.21 1.65 10.00
N TYR A 259 -4.15 1.92 9.24
CA TYR A 259 -3.98 1.41 7.89
C TYR A 259 -2.67 0.63 7.77
N SER A 260 -2.78 -0.65 7.57
CA SER A 260 -1.64 -1.55 7.44
C SER A 260 -1.50 -2.08 6.02
N THR A 261 -0.28 -2.22 5.54
CA THR A 261 0.03 -2.78 4.22
C THR A 261 1.11 -3.83 4.34
N VAL A 262 0.87 -5.00 3.78
CA VAL A 262 1.89 -6.01 3.55
C VAL A 262 2.00 -6.23 2.05
N GLN A 263 3.10 -5.79 1.44
CA GLN A 263 3.33 -5.87 0.01
C GLN A 263 4.39 -6.91 -0.32
N ASN A 264 3.99 -7.87 -1.14
CA ASN A 264 4.85 -8.93 -1.65
C ASN A 264 4.71 -9.05 -3.17
N TRP A 265 5.07 -7.97 -3.85
CA TRP A 265 5.15 -7.94 -5.30
C TRP A 265 6.31 -8.76 -5.83
N TYR A 266 6.23 -9.21 -7.07
CA TYR A 266 7.36 -9.83 -7.74
C TYR A 266 8.50 -8.83 -7.97
N THR A 267 9.70 -9.21 -7.60
CA THR A 267 10.88 -8.33 -7.57
C THR A 267 11.67 -8.29 -8.87
N GLY A 268 11.36 -9.16 -9.81
CA GLY A 268 12.20 -9.48 -10.96
C GLY A 268 13.10 -10.68 -10.69
N ASP A 269 13.82 -11.11 -11.71
CA ASP A 269 14.79 -12.20 -11.62
C ASP A 269 16.15 -11.73 -11.04
N LYS A 270 17.09 -12.64 -10.86
CA LYS A 270 18.43 -12.32 -10.33
C LYS A 270 19.22 -11.35 -11.20
N GLU A 271 18.92 -11.29 -12.51
CA GLU A 271 19.50 -10.35 -13.46
C GLU A 271 18.82 -8.98 -13.41
N GLY A 272 17.70 -8.84 -12.68
CA GLY A 272 16.91 -7.61 -12.54
C GLY A 272 15.95 -7.38 -13.70
N ARG A 273 15.54 -8.44 -14.40
CA ARG A 273 14.52 -8.37 -15.46
C ARG A 273 13.14 -8.65 -14.88
N GLY A 274 12.14 -7.95 -15.40
CA GLY A 274 10.77 -8.06 -14.91
C GLY A 274 10.57 -7.38 -13.57
N GLY A 275 9.48 -7.73 -12.90
CA GLY A 275 9.10 -7.20 -11.59
C GLY A 275 8.23 -5.95 -11.64
N ILE A 276 7.70 -5.59 -10.48
CA ILE A 276 6.72 -4.52 -10.35
C ILE A 276 7.41 -3.18 -10.07
N TYR A 277 6.98 -2.12 -10.77
CA TYR A 277 7.26 -0.73 -10.43
C TYR A 277 6.10 -0.22 -9.56
N ASN A 278 6.35 -0.10 -8.27
CA ASN A 278 5.36 0.18 -7.24
C ASN A 278 5.41 1.66 -6.82
N PHE A 279 4.63 2.50 -7.51
CA PHE A 279 4.58 3.95 -7.32
C PHE A 279 3.27 4.35 -6.66
N VAL A 280 3.29 4.58 -5.35
CA VAL A 280 2.07 4.73 -4.54
C VAL A 280 2.00 6.08 -3.85
N THR A 281 0.85 6.74 -3.96
CA THR A 281 0.54 7.98 -3.25
C THR A 281 -0.48 7.71 -2.15
N LYS A 282 -0.05 7.75 -0.89
CA LYS A 282 -0.92 7.59 0.29
C LYS A 282 -0.95 8.88 1.09
N ARG A 283 -2.14 9.43 1.38
CA ARG A 283 -2.32 10.63 2.19
C ARG A 283 -3.42 10.43 3.22
N GLY A 284 -3.14 10.81 4.46
CA GLY A 284 -4.11 10.85 5.53
C GLY A 284 -4.31 12.28 6.03
N LYS A 285 -5.55 12.70 6.20
CA LYS A 285 -5.92 14.00 6.72
C LYS A 285 -6.69 13.85 8.03
N ALA A 286 -6.00 14.12 9.14
CA ALA A 286 -6.57 14.18 10.48
C ALA A 286 -7.21 15.56 10.67
N ILE A 287 -8.45 15.71 10.18
CA ILE A 287 -9.17 16.99 10.15
C ILE A 287 -9.70 17.33 11.52
N GLY A 288 -10.19 16.32 12.24
CA GLY A 288 -10.88 16.48 13.49
C GLY A 288 -9.94 16.65 14.70
N LYS A 289 -10.48 17.22 15.77
CA LYS A 289 -9.78 17.29 17.06
C LYS A 289 -9.57 15.89 17.62
N ARG A 290 -8.38 15.62 18.15
CA ARG A 290 -7.97 14.32 18.74
C ARG A 290 -8.08 13.14 17.77
N SER A 291 -8.22 13.40 16.47
CA SER A 291 -8.22 12.35 15.45
C SER A 291 -6.85 11.70 15.32
N LYS A 292 -6.84 10.42 14.93
CA LYS A 292 -5.61 9.63 14.83
C LYS A 292 -5.55 8.89 13.49
N ILE A 293 -4.40 8.96 12.83
CA ILE A 293 -4.11 8.16 11.64
C ILE A 293 -2.75 7.48 11.83
N SER A 294 -2.72 6.16 11.71
CA SER A 294 -1.47 5.41 11.69
C SER A 294 -1.31 4.61 10.41
N TRP A 295 -0.11 4.68 9.84
CA TRP A 295 0.34 3.87 8.73
C TRP A 295 1.33 2.83 9.24
N THR A 296 1.04 1.55 8.98
CA THR A 296 2.01 0.48 9.23
C THR A 296 2.27 -0.23 7.92
N GLN A 297 3.51 -0.35 7.48
CA GLN A 297 3.81 -0.98 6.20
C GLN A 297 5.02 -1.90 6.25
N VAL A 298 4.89 -3.04 5.56
CA VAL A 298 5.96 -3.98 5.31
C VAL A 298 6.11 -4.13 3.80
N GLU A 299 7.23 -3.65 3.29
CA GLU A 299 7.60 -3.69 1.88
C GLU A 299 8.70 -4.75 1.71
N SER A 300 8.36 -5.88 1.11
CA SER A 300 9.29 -7.00 0.90
C SER A 300 9.38 -7.47 -0.55
N GLY A 301 8.83 -6.71 -1.47
CA GLY A 301 8.79 -7.01 -2.89
C GLY A 301 8.84 -5.76 -3.75
N SER A 302 8.69 -5.92 -5.06
CA SER A 302 8.83 -4.94 -6.14
C SER A 302 10.27 -4.76 -6.63
N ALA A 303 10.45 -4.62 -7.93
CA ALA A 303 11.75 -4.24 -8.50
C ALA A 303 12.12 -2.81 -8.10
N ILE A 304 11.14 -1.91 -8.17
CA ILE A 304 11.26 -0.50 -7.76
C ILE A 304 10.10 -0.16 -6.82
N THR A 305 10.41 0.38 -5.64
CA THR A 305 9.39 0.94 -4.73
C THR A 305 9.60 2.44 -4.58
N TRP A 306 8.54 3.21 -4.85
CA TRP A 306 8.53 4.66 -4.69
C TRP A 306 7.25 5.11 -3.98
N LYS A 307 7.34 5.34 -2.64
CA LYS A 307 6.16 5.45 -1.80
C LYS A 307 6.40 6.28 -0.54
N TYR A 308 5.58 7.32 -0.36
CA TYR A 308 5.67 8.24 0.80
C TYR A 308 4.29 8.51 1.40
N PRO A 309 3.77 7.67 2.30
CA PRO A 309 2.57 7.97 3.06
C PRO A 309 2.70 9.28 3.84
N SER A 310 1.62 10.03 3.96
CA SER A 310 1.65 11.28 4.73
C SER A 310 0.49 11.40 5.69
N CYS A 311 0.70 12.13 6.80
CA CYS A 311 -0.34 12.60 7.70
C CYS A 311 -0.34 14.12 7.74
N ILE A 312 -1.50 14.72 7.47
CA ILE A 312 -1.77 16.14 7.64
C ILE A 312 -2.56 16.29 8.94
N LEU A 313 -1.89 16.79 9.99
CA LEU A 313 -2.44 16.93 11.34
C LEU A 313 -3.09 18.30 11.47
N GLN A 314 -4.34 18.41 11.01
CA GLN A 314 -5.07 19.65 10.92
C GLN A 314 -5.85 19.97 12.21
N GLY A 315 -6.47 18.98 12.81
CA GLY A 315 -7.23 19.14 14.06
C GLY A 315 -6.32 19.31 15.27
N ASP A 316 -6.75 20.11 16.25
CA ASP A 316 -6.02 20.25 17.50
C ASP A 316 -5.93 18.90 18.25
N ASN A 317 -4.79 18.61 18.84
CA ASN A 317 -4.48 17.34 19.52
C ASN A 317 -4.54 16.10 18.61
N SER A 318 -4.52 16.28 17.28
CA SER A 318 -4.48 15.13 16.36
C SER A 318 -3.12 14.43 16.40
N GLU A 319 -3.13 13.14 16.10
CA GLU A 319 -1.94 12.29 16.15
C GLU A 319 -1.73 11.58 14.80
N GLY A 320 -0.47 11.51 14.35
CA GLY A 320 -0.05 10.76 13.18
C GLY A 320 1.06 9.78 13.52
N ALA A 321 0.98 8.55 13.04
CA ALA A 321 2.04 7.58 13.22
C ALA A 321 2.43 6.92 11.89
N PHE A 322 3.72 6.58 11.78
CA PHE A 322 4.25 5.84 10.65
C PHE A 322 5.23 4.79 11.15
N TYR A 323 4.91 3.55 10.90
CA TYR A 323 5.73 2.38 11.21
C TYR A 323 6.06 1.64 9.92
N SER A 324 7.33 1.43 9.61
CA SER A 324 7.69 0.75 8.37
C SER A 324 8.87 -0.21 8.50
N VAL A 325 8.77 -1.31 7.76
CA VAL A 325 9.89 -2.18 7.41
C VAL A 325 10.00 -2.18 5.89
N ALA A 326 11.19 -1.87 5.37
CA ALA A 326 11.50 -1.99 3.95
C ALA A 326 12.68 -2.95 3.78
N LEU A 327 12.43 -4.12 3.23
CA LEU A 327 13.44 -5.12 2.90
C LEU A 327 13.74 -5.08 1.40
N THR A 328 14.99 -4.82 1.06
CA THR A 328 15.49 -4.90 -0.32
C THR A 328 16.55 -6.00 -0.44
N HIS A 329 16.48 -6.76 -1.52
CA HIS A 329 17.41 -7.84 -1.83
C HIS A 329 17.71 -7.88 -3.34
N ASP A 330 18.67 -8.68 -3.78
CA ASP A 330 19.10 -8.79 -5.17
C ASP A 330 19.38 -7.42 -5.81
N LYS A 331 18.62 -7.01 -6.82
CA LYS A 331 18.74 -5.71 -7.49
C LYS A 331 17.59 -4.74 -7.21
N MET A 332 16.80 -5.02 -6.17
CA MET A 332 15.70 -4.15 -5.78
C MET A 332 16.18 -2.74 -5.42
N GLN A 333 15.36 -1.76 -5.73
CA GLN A 333 15.59 -0.37 -5.34
C GLN A 333 14.33 0.18 -4.66
N ALA A 334 14.51 0.74 -3.47
CA ALA A 334 13.42 1.37 -2.74
C ALA A 334 13.80 2.80 -2.38
N ASP A 335 12.97 3.76 -2.76
CA ASP A 335 13.01 5.13 -2.23
C ASP A 335 11.66 5.37 -1.54
N THR A 336 11.66 5.19 -0.23
CA THR A 336 10.46 5.21 0.61
C THR A 336 10.56 6.27 1.69
N GLY A 337 9.50 6.45 2.44
CA GLY A 337 9.51 7.38 3.57
C GLY A 337 8.13 7.86 3.96
N THR A 338 8.10 9.00 4.66
CA THR A 338 6.83 9.59 5.13
C THR A 338 6.89 11.10 5.23
N LYS A 339 5.71 11.72 5.33
CA LYS A 339 5.55 13.16 5.55
C LYS A 339 4.58 13.39 6.71
N MET A 340 5.02 14.12 7.74
CA MET A 340 4.19 14.57 8.86
C MET A 340 4.07 16.08 8.83
N ILE A 341 2.85 16.59 8.59
CA ILE A 341 2.58 18.03 8.45
C ILE A 341 1.70 18.46 9.63
N HIS A 342 2.26 19.24 10.54
CA HIS A 342 1.57 19.75 11.71
C HIS A 342 0.97 21.13 11.43
N ILE A 343 -0.35 21.26 11.60
CA ILE A 343 -1.14 22.48 11.40
C ILE A 343 -1.86 22.90 12.68
N GLY A 344 -2.54 21.95 13.34
CA GLY A 344 -3.28 22.14 14.59
C GLY A 344 -2.35 22.24 15.79
N LYS A 345 -2.90 22.72 16.91
CA LYS A 345 -2.18 22.85 18.20
C LYS A 345 -2.06 21.49 18.90
N ASN A 346 -0.99 21.32 19.69
CA ASN A 346 -0.71 20.12 20.49
C ASN A 346 -0.71 18.82 19.67
N THR A 347 -0.42 18.90 18.38
CA THR A 347 -0.37 17.74 17.50
C THR A 347 0.87 16.89 17.76
N LYS A 348 0.75 15.58 17.57
CA LYS A 348 1.85 14.62 17.77
C LYS A 348 2.09 13.78 16.53
N SER A 349 3.35 13.49 16.23
CA SER A 349 3.70 12.50 15.25
C SER A 349 4.83 11.58 15.71
N THR A 350 4.74 10.31 15.31
CA THR A 350 5.75 9.28 15.57
C THR A 350 6.15 8.63 14.26
N ILE A 351 7.44 8.50 14.02
CA ILE A 351 8.00 7.83 12.85
C ILE A 351 9.00 6.78 13.31
N ILE A 352 8.74 5.51 13.01
CA ILE A 352 9.65 4.39 13.23
C ILE A 352 9.85 3.68 11.91
N SER A 353 11.05 3.81 11.32
CA SER A 353 11.37 3.21 10.03
C SER A 353 12.58 2.28 10.15
N LYS A 354 12.44 1.05 9.70
CA LYS A 354 13.49 0.03 9.69
C LYS A 354 13.76 -0.38 8.23
N GLY A 355 14.95 -0.07 7.74
CA GLY A 355 15.41 -0.46 6.40
C GLY A 355 16.37 -1.64 6.49
N ILE A 356 16.20 -2.65 5.66
CA ILE A 356 17.12 -3.78 5.53
C ILE A 356 17.55 -3.87 4.07
N SER A 357 18.84 -3.93 3.84
CA SER A 357 19.40 -4.08 2.49
C SER A 357 20.34 -5.27 2.45
N THR A 358 20.19 -6.10 1.41
CA THR A 358 21.06 -7.26 1.17
C THR A 358 21.32 -7.43 -0.33
N GLY A 359 22.29 -8.25 -0.72
CA GLY A 359 22.69 -8.45 -2.11
C GLY A 359 23.27 -7.17 -2.74
N ASN A 360 22.76 -6.80 -3.92
CA ASN A 360 23.13 -5.57 -4.66
C ASN A 360 22.01 -4.52 -4.61
N SER A 361 21.23 -4.50 -3.56
CA SER A 361 20.06 -3.66 -3.44
C SER A 361 20.34 -2.27 -2.88
N SER A 362 19.42 -1.35 -3.09
CA SER A 362 19.48 0.01 -2.56
C SER A 362 18.19 0.34 -1.80
N ASN A 363 18.33 0.86 -0.59
CA ASN A 363 17.20 1.29 0.24
C ASN A 363 17.39 2.74 0.69
N VAL A 364 16.50 3.60 0.28
CA VAL A 364 16.50 5.02 0.61
C VAL A 364 15.27 5.33 1.47
N TYR A 365 15.49 5.99 2.59
CA TYR A 365 14.43 6.54 3.42
C TYR A 365 14.42 8.07 3.36
N ARG A 366 13.24 8.68 3.12
CA ARG A 366 13.02 10.13 3.17
C ARG A 366 11.98 10.47 4.21
N GLY A 367 12.36 11.21 5.24
CA GLY A 367 11.47 11.68 6.30
C GLY A 367 11.23 13.18 6.20
N GLN A 368 9.98 13.60 5.95
CA GLN A 368 9.61 15.00 6.02
C GLN A 368 8.79 15.27 7.29
N VAL A 369 9.26 16.22 8.10
CA VAL A 369 8.48 16.77 9.21
C VAL A 369 8.38 18.28 9.03
N LYS A 370 7.14 18.76 8.88
CA LYS A 370 6.86 20.20 8.71
C LYS A 370 5.92 20.67 9.80
N ILE A 371 6.39 21.61 10.64
CA ILE A 371 5.62 22.21 11.71
C ILE A 371 5.31 23.66 11.31
N LEU A 372 4.03 23.95 11.05
CA LEU A 372 3.58 25.27 10.62
C LEU A 372 3.55 26.28 11.79
N PRO A 373 3.49 27.59 11.52
CA PRO A 373 3.40 28.61 12.57
C PRO A 373 2.23 28.46 13.53
N SER A 374 1.10 27.90 13.07
CA SER A 374 -0.11 27.65 13.84
C SER A 374 -0.01 26.46 14.80
N ALA A 375 0.93 25.55 14.59
CA ALA A 375 1.06 24.30 15.32
C ALA A 375 1.81 24.49 16.65
N GLU A 376 1.19 25.21 17.59
CA GLU A 376 1.72 25.40 18.94
C GLU A 376 1.83 24.05 19.68
N ASN A 377 2.94 23.88 20.42
CA ASN A 377 3.23 22.68 21.22
C ASN A 377 3.22 21.37 20.40
N ALA A 378 3.45 21.44 19.08
CA ALA A 378 3.59 20.26 18.26
C ALA A 378 4.80 19.42 18.70
N ARG A 379 4.67 18.09 18.66
CA ARG A 379 5.74 17.14 18.99
C ARG A 379 5.95 16.15 17.86
N ASN A 380 7.20 15.91 17.51
CA ASN A 380 7.60 14.83 16.64
C ASN A 380 8.71 13.99 17.28
N TYR A 381 8.58 12.67 17.13
CA TYR A 381 9.65 11.72 17.35
C TYR A 381 9.88 10.92 16.06
N SER A 382 11.11 10.86 15.60
CA SER A 382 11.51 10.13 14.38
C SER A 382 12.73 9.26 14.66
N GLN A 383 12.61 7.97 14.40
CA GLN A 383 13.70 7.01 14.44
C GLN A 383 13.78 6.26 13.10
N CYS A 384 14.95 6.35 12.45
CA CYS A 384 15.17 5.81 11.09
C CYS A 384 16.44 4.95 11.10
N ASP A 385 16.28 3.65 11.25
CA ASP A 385 17.41 2.74 11.34
C ASP A 385 17.54 1.88 10.08
N SER A 386 18.78 1.70 9.63
CA SER A 386 19.11 0.87 8.48
C SER A 386 20.10 -0.22 8.86
N MET A 387 19.84 -1.44 8.41
CA MET A 387 20.73 -2.60 8.58
C MET A 387 21.21 -3.10 7.22
N LEU A 388 22.52 -3.22 7.07
CA LEU A 388 23.16 -3.75 5.87
C LEU A 388 23.61 -5.20 6.13
N VAL A 389 23.25 -6.09 5.21
CA VAL A 389 23.63 -7.50 5.23
C VAL A 389 24.42 -7.80 3.96
N GLY A 390 25.75 -7.86 4.07
CA GLY A 390 26.68 -8.00 2.95
C GLY A 390 27.33 -6.68 2.53
N ASP A 391 28.15 -6.72 1.46
CA ASP A 391 29.06 -5.63 1.09
C ASP A 391 28.60 -4.79 -0.10
N GLN A 392 27.68 -5.30 -0.90
CA GLN A 392 27.25 -4.65 -2.16
C GLN A 392 25.95 -3.86 -2.04
N CYS A 393 25.24 -3.99 -0.92
CA CYS A 393 24.00 -3.26 -0.69
C CYS A 393 24.26 -1.86 -0.11
N SER A 394 23.27 -0.98 -0.24
CA SER A 394 23.36 0.39 0.24
C SER A 394 22.11 0.83 0.99
N ALA A 395 22.27 1.77 1.92
CA ALA A 395 21.19 2.46 2.60
C ALA A 395 21.52 3.96 2.69
N SER A 396 20.50 4.80 2.50
CA SER A 396 20.59 6.25 2.62
C SER A 396 19.40 6.84 3.34
N THR A 397 19.61 7.83 4.17
CA THR A 397 18.54 8.53 4.90
C THR A 397 18.59 10.02 4.59
N TYR A 398 17.44 10.58 4.16
CA TYR A 398 17.29 11.99 3.82
C TYR A 398 16.21 12.64 4.68
N PRO A 399 16.55 13.20 5.85
CA PRO A 399 15.60 13.96 6.64
C PRO A 399 15.35 15.34 6.02
N TYR A 400 14.09 15.77 5.98
CA TYR A 400 13.69 17.13 5.66
C TYR A 400 12.85 17.69 6.80
N ILE A 401 13.44 18.59 7.60
CA ILE A 401 12.83 19.11 8.82
C ILE A 401 12.64 20.60 8.72
N GLU A 402 11.40 21.07 8.82
CA GLU A 402 11.03 22.48 8.80
C GLU A 402 10.17 22.81 10.02
N VAL A 403 10.73 23.55 10.99
CA VAL A 403 10.03 23.95 12.22
C VAL A 403 9.84 25.46 12.23
N LYS A 404 8.57 25.90 12.14
CA LYS A 404 8.16 27.33 12.11
C LYS A 404 7.48 27.81 13.40
N ASN A 405 7.40 26.98 14.44
CA ASN A 405 6.82 27.35 15.73
C ASN A 405 7.82 27.10 16.87
N LYS A 406 8.03 28.10 17.72
CA LYS A 406 9.04 28.08 18.82
C LYS A 406 8.67 27.14 19.97
N THR A 407 7.40 26.77 20.11
CA THR A 407 6.91 25.88 21.19
C THR A 407 6.99 24.40 20.79
N ALA A 408 7.39 24.10 19.55
CA ALA A 408 7.47 22.74 19.05
C ALA A 408 8.68 22.00 19.63
N THR A 409 8.52 20.70 19.84
CA THR A 409 9.61 19.78 20.21
C THR A 409 9.78 18.76 19.08
N LEU A 410 11.02 18.54 18.63
CA LEU A 410 11.33 17.59 17.59
C LEU A 410 12.56 16.79 17.99
N GLU A 411 12.44 15.47 17.91
CA GLU A 411 13.52 14.51 18.14
C GLU A 411 13.70 13.68 16.87
N HIS A 412 14.94 13.58 16.40
CA HIS A 412 15.28 12.81 15.21
C HIS A 412 16.55 12.00 15.45
N GLU A 413 16.42 10.68 15.28
CA GLU A 413 17.54 9.74 15.34
C GLU A 413 17.64 8.97 14.02
N ALA A 414 18.85 8.74 13.54
CA ALA A 414 19.11 7.93 12.37
C ALA A 414 20.36 7.10 12.59
N THR A 415 20.27 5.80 12.36
CA THR A 415 21.40 4.88 12.44
C THR A 415 21.54 4.06 11.16
N THR A 416 22.78 3.75 10.80
CA THR A 416 23.07 2.78 9.75
C THR A 416 24.17 1.86 10.27
N SER A 417 23.88 0.57 10.31
CA SER A 417 24.80 -0.44 10.82
C SER A 417 24.91 -1.63 9.87
N ARG A 418 26.05 -2.29 9.86
CA ARG A 418 26.17 -3.63 9.30
C ARG A 418 25.81 -4.65 10.35
N ILE A 419 25.29 -5.80 9.90
CA ILE A 419 25.06 -6.93 10.79
C ILE A 419 26.37 -7.34 11.46
N SER A 420 26.34 -7.56 12.76
CA SER A 420 27.56 -7.83 13.53
C SER A 420 28.01 -9.27 13.34
N GLU A 421 29.25 -9.46 12.86
CA GLU A 421 29.90 -10.78 12.75
C GLU A 421 30.00 -11.47 14.10
N ASP A 422 30.25 -10.73 15.17
CA ASP A 422 30.32 -11.26 16.54
C ASP A 422 28.96 -11.84 17.00
N GLN A 423 27.86 -11.14 16.64
CA GLN A 423 26.51 -11.63 16.94
C GLN A 423 26.18 -12.90 16.14
N ILE A 424 26.54 -12.93 14.86
CA ILE A 424 26.39 -14.12 14.02
C ILE A 424 27.22 -15.28 14.61
N PHE A 425 28.49 -15.07 14.91
CA PHE A 425 29.37 -16.06 15.51
C PHE A 425 28.79 -16.57 16.84
N TYR A 426 28.29 -15.71 17.70
CA TYR A 426 27.64 -16.09 18.94
C TYR A 426 26.44 -17.02 18.71
N LEU A 427 25.57 -16.70 17.77
CA LEU A 427 24.40 -17.51 17.43
C LEU A 427 24.80 -18.85 16.80
N GLN A 428 25.80 -18.86 15.93
CA GLN A 428 26.33 -20.08 15.33
C GLN A 428 26.99 -21.00 16.40
N SER A 429 27.66 -20.43 17.39
CA SER A 429 28.23 -21.20 18.52
C SER A 429 27.15 -21.85 19.40
N ARG A 430 25.88 -21.40 19.28
CA ARG A 430 24.69 -21.98 19.91
C ARG A 430 23.93 -22.96 19.01
N GLY A 431 24.51 -23.33 17.84
CA GLY A 431 23.99 -24.33 16.94
C GLY A 431 23.01 -23.82 15.88
N LEU A 432 22.86 -22.49 15.72
CA LEU A 432 22.11 -21.93 14.61
C LEU A 432 23.01 -21.87 13.36
N ASP A 433 22.42 -22.14 12.19
CA ASP A 433 23.10 -21.89 10.93
C ASP A 433 23.18 -20.40 10.61
N MET A 434 23.90 -20.03 9.57
CA MET A 434 24.12 -18.64 9.16
C MET A 434 22.80 -17.94 8.82
N GLU A 435 21.97 -18.57 8.02
CA GLU A 435 20.68 -18.04 7.56
C GLU A 435 19.71 -17.78 8.71
N LYS A 436 19.55 -18.75 9.61
CA LYS A 436 18.73 -18.58 10.83
C LYS A 436 19.27 -17.51 11.76
N SER A 437 20.60 -17.41 11.88
CA SER A 437 21.22 -16.37 12.70
C SER A 437 20.90 -14.97 12.17
N ILE A 438 21.01 -14.77 10.87
CA ILE A 438 20.67 -13.48 10.22
C ILE A 438 19.17 -13.21 10.33
N SER A 439 18.32 -14.18 10.03
CA SER A 439 16.87 -14.05 10.14
C SER A 439 16.43 -13.64 11.56
N MET A 440 17.03 -14.26 12.58
CA MET A 440 16.74 -13.95 13.98
C MET A 440 17.13 -12.50 14.34
N LEU A 441 18.30 -12.02 13.87
CA LEU A 441 18.76 -10.66 14.11
C LEU A 441 17.87 -9.64 13.39
N VAL A 442 17.50 -9.89 12.14
CA VAL A 442 16.61 -9.03 11.34
C VAL A 442 15.20 -8.98 11.94
N ASN A 443 14.63 -10.12 12.35
CA ASN A 443 13.33 -10.15 13.01
C ASN A 443 13.35 -9.39 14.35
N GLY A 444 14.43 -9.49 15.11
CA GLY A 444 14.64 -8.69 16.32
C GLY A 444 14.68 -7.18 16.04
N PHE A 445 15.35 -6.78 14.96
CA PHE A 445 15.45 -5.40 14.49
C PHE A 445 14.09 -4.82 14.07
N CYS A 446 13.22 -5.62 13.44
CA CYS A 446 11.90 -5.23 12.96
C CYS A 446 10.78 -5.33 14.02
N LYS A 447 11.05 -5.94 15.18
CA LYS A 447 10.04 -6.28 16.19
C LYS A 447 9.14 -5.12 16.60
N GLU A 448 9.67 -3.91 16.66
CA GLU A 448 8.93 -2.71 17.06
C GLU A 448 7.81 -2.39 16.07
N VAL A 449 8.08 -2.52 14.78
CA VAL A 449 7.09 -2.29 13.72
C VAL A 449 6.07 -3.43 13.67
N PHE A 450 6.51 -4.68 13.82
CA PHE A 450 5.60 -5.84 13.76
C PHE A 450 4.55 -5.86 14.87
N LYS A 451 4.82 -5.23 16.02
CA LYS A 451 3.84 -5.09 17.11
C LYS A 451 2.64 -4.23 16.74
N GLU A 452 2.78 -3.36 15.74
CA GLU A 452 1.70 -2.48 15.27
C GLU A 452 0.80 -3.15 14.25
N LEU A 453 1.18 -4.33 13.73
CA LEU A 453 0.37 -5.16 12.85
C LEU A 453 -0.60 -6.04 13.65
N PRO A 454 -1.78 -6.36 13.11
CA PRO A 454 -2.59 -7.48 13.60
C PRO A 454 -1.79 -8.78 13.62
N LEU A 455 -2.14 -9.69 14.55
CA LEU A 455 -1.34 -10.89 14.81
C LEU A 455 -1.08 -11.74 13.57
N GLU A 456 -2.12 -12.00 12.76
CA GLU A 456 -2.04 -12.81 11.55
C GLU A 456 -1.06 -12.18 10.53
N PHE A 457 -1.12 -10.87 10.35
CA PHE A 457 -0.25 -10.13 9.43
C PHE A 457 1.17 -9.98 9.96
N SER A 458 1.34 -9.89 11.29
CA SER A 458 2.66 -9.92 11.91
C SER A 458 3.36 -11.26 11.66
N VAL A 459 2.65 -12.39 11.77
CA VAL A 459 3.18 -13.72 11.46
C VAL A 459 3.52 -13.85 9.97
N GLU A 460 2.66 -13.32 9.08
CA GLU A 460 2.94 -13.31 7.65
C GLU A 460 4.18 -12.47 7.32
N ALA A 461 4.29 -11.27 7.87
CA ALA A 461 5.43 -10.38 7.66
C ALA A 461 6.76 -11.04 8.11
N VAL A 462 6.79 -11.69 9.28
CA VAL A 462 7.96 -12.45 9.77
C VAL A 462 8.34 -13.53 8.77
N LYS A 463 7.39 -14.35 8.32
CA LYS A 463 7.65 -15.43 7.36
C LYS A 463 8.14 -14.89 6.00
N LEU A 464 7.57 -13.80 5.52
CA LEU A 464 8.02 -13.17 4.26
C LEU A 464 9.48 -12.72 4.36
N ILE A 465 9.87 -12.10 5.45
CA ILE A 465 11.26 -11.67 5.67
C ILE A 465 12.19 -12.87 5.75
N GLU A 466 11.84 -13.91 6.51
CA GLU A 466 12.62 -15.13 6.59
C GLU A 466 12.87 -15.75 5.21
N MET A 467 11.79 -15.93 4.44
CA MET A 467 11.87 -16.51 3.08
C MET A 467 12.74 -15.67 2.12
N LYS A 468 12.71 -14.34 2.24
CA LYS A 468 13.51 -13.44 1.37
C LYS A 468 14.98 -13.43 1.76
N LEU A 469 15.29 -13.66 3.03
CA LEU A 469 16.67 -13.70 3.52
C LEU A 469 17.36 -15.04 3.24
N GLU A 470 16.63 -16.17 3.24
CA GLU A 470 17.18 -17.52 3.01
C GLU A 470 18.00 -17.65 1.72
N ASN A 471 17.71 -16.85 0.68
CA ASN A 471 18.38 -16.92 -0.62
C ASN A 471 19.28 -15.71 -0.93
N SER A 472 19.41 -14.77 -0.01
CA SER A 472 20.11 -13.51 -0.25
C SER A 472 21.45 -13.40 0.46
N VAL A 473 21.86 -14.43 1.22
CA VAL A 473 23.01 -14.42 2.13
C VAL A 473 24.08 -15.46 1.75
N GLY A 474 23.99 -16.06 0.56
CA GLY A 474 24.97 -17.03 0.04
C GLY A 474 25.98 -16.42 -0.88
#